data_203b9469db45922bf7bae8b8d7577c87
#
_entry.id   203b9469db45922bf7bae8b8d7577c87
#
_cell.length_a   1.000
_cell.length_b   1.000
_cell.length_c   1.000
_cell.angle_alpha   90.00
_cell.angle_beta   90.00
_cell.angle_gamma   90.00
#
_symmetry.space_group_name_H-M   'P 1'
#
loop_
_entity.id
_entity.type
_entity.pdbx_description
1 polymer ?
#
loop_
_entity_poly.entity_id
_entity_poly.type
_entity_poly.pdbx_seq_one_letter_code
_entity_poly.pdbx_strand_id
1 'polypeptide(L)'
;MKPIAALGLLAGLLTFLPLAWAQQPMGHQPMDHMHHMQSMPMEPPGAPMSPMQPDTRELVHFPAPLRDHTLASMRDHLLTLQRIQEALASGQYGAAAKLAEQRLGLSSFGLHQAHEVAQYMPKGMQEAGNAMHRAASRFAIAAQTAGATGDLKPALQALSQVTTACVSCHAGYRLH
;
A
#
# COMPACT_ATOMS: atom_id res chain seq x y z
N MET A 1 70.52 16.26 -21.70
CA MET A 1 70.47 15.06 -22.52
C MET A 1 69.83 13.95 -21.70
N LYS A 2 68.57 13.63 -21.90
CA LYS A 2 67.88 12.52 -21.26
C LYS A 2 67.21 11.68 -22.34
N PRO A 3 67.23 10.35 -22.29
CA PRO A 3 66.70 9.50 -23.35
C PRO A 3 65.20 9.33 -23.20
N ILE A 4 64.50 9.28 -24.34
CA ILE A 4 63.11 9.04 -24.53
C ILE A 4 62.88 7.52 -24.48
N ALA A 5 62.08 7.05 -23.52
CA ALA A 5 61.65 5.66 -23.46
C ALA A 5 60.39 5.46 -24.33
N ALA A 6 60.42 4.55 -25.27
CA ALA A 6 59.38 4.15 -26.15
C ALA A 6 58.34 3.28 -25.36
N LEU A 7 57.07 3.68 -25.38
CA LEU A 7 55.96 2.92 -24.79
C LEU A 7 55.33 2.02 -25.89
N GLY A 8 55.50 0.71 -25.75
CA GLY A 8 54.92 -0.27 -26.66
C GLY A 8 53.38 -0.38 -26.51
N LEU A 9 52.71 -0.26 -27.65
CA LEU A 9 51.26 -0.55 -27.79
C LEU A 9 51.03 -2.07 -27.77
N LEU A 10 50.38 -2.58 -26.72
CA LEU A 10 49.81 -3.92 -26.69
C LEU A 10 48.36 -3.84 -27.19
N ALA A 11 48.17 -4.27 -28.45
CA ALA A 11 46.83 -4.45 -29.01
C ALA A 11 46.20 -5.72 -28.45
N GLY A 12 45.30 -5.57 -27.48
CA GLY A 12 44.48 -6.66 -26.95
C GLY A 12 43.30 -6.95 -27.90
N LEU A 13 43.35 -8.11 -28.54
CA LEU A 13 42.24 -8.66 -29.34
C LEU A 13 41.11 -9.09 -28.41
N LEU A 14 40.05 -8.27 -28.29
CA LEU A 14 38.80 -8.64 -27.61
C LEU A 14 37.98 -9.50 -28.58
N THR A 15 37.99 -10.81 -28.38
CA THR A 15 37.09 -11.76 -29.05
C THR A 15 35.68 -11.59 -28.45
N PHE A 16 34.79 -10.95 -29.20
CA PHE A 16 33.35 -10.93 -28.90
C PHE A 16 32.76 -12.32 -29.16
N LEU A 17 32.44 -13.06 -28.11
CA LEU A 17 31.55 -14.21 -28.19
C LEU A 17 30.10 -13.69 -28.28
N PRO A 18 29.31 -14.08 -29.31
CA PRO A 18 27.91 -13.77 -29.34
C PRO A 18 27.20 -14.62 -28.29
N LEU A 19 26.62 -13.99 -27.25
CA LEU A 19 25.68 -14.61 -26.34
C LEU A 19 24.41 -14.88 -27.17
N ALA A 20 24.25 -16.13 -27.62
CA ALA A 20 22.99 -16.62 -28.18
C ALA A 20 21.95 -16.66 -27.06
N TRP A 21 21.09 -15.66 -27.00
CA TRP A 21 19.90 -15.69 -26.18
C TRP A 21 18.96 -16.73 -26.76
N ALA A 22 18.91 -17.91 -26.14
CA ALA A 22 17.89 -18.91 -26.45
C ALA A 22 16.53 -18.26 -26.13
N GLN A 23 15.80 -17.91 -27.17
CA GLN A 23 14.38 -17.57 -27.07
C GLN A 23 13.64 -18.83 -26.64
N GLN A 24 13.30 -18.92 -25.37
CA GLN A 24 12.37 -19.93 -24.90
C GLN A 24 11.00 -19.61 -25.52
N PRO A 25 10.35 -20.56 -26.20
CA PRO A 25 8.99 -20.36 -26.67
C PRO A 25 8.11 -20.14 -25.42
N MET A 26 7.45 -18.97 -25.35
CA MET A 26 6.38 -18.74 -24.38
C MET A 26 5.30 -19.76 -24.65
N GLY A 27 5.28 -20.84 -23.86
CA GLY A 27 4.18 -21.77 -23.83
C GLY A 27 2.91 -20.97 -23.50
N HIS A 28 1.98 -20.95 -24.45
CA HIS A 28 0.61 -20.52 -24.21
C HIS A 28 0.04 -21.51 -23.20
N GLN A 29 0.02 -21.15 -21.92
CA GLN A 29 -0.83 -21.84 -20.96
C GLN A 29 -2.27 -21.49 -21.34
N PRO A 30 -3.13 -22.49 -21.56
CA PRO A 30 -4.55 -22.24 -21.76
C PRO A 30 -5.07 -21.46 -20.55
N MET A 31 -5.85 -20.41 -20.79
CA MET A 31 -6.49 -19.65 -19.72
C MET A 31 -7.64 -20.45 -19.11
N ASP A 32 -7.31 -21.46 -18.30
CA ASP A 32 -8.31 -22.26 -17.56
C ASP A 32 -8.99 -21.48 -16.43
N HIS A 33 -8.57 -20.21 -16.19
CA HIS A 33 -9.19 -19.38 -15.16
C HIS A 33 -10.56 -18.82 -15.55
N MET A 34 -10.99 -18.93 -16.82
CA MET A 34 -12.32 -18.45 -17.25
C MET A 34 -13.47 -19.39 -16.89
N HIS A 35 -13.21 -20.67 -16.60
CA HIS A 35 -14.27 -21.62 -16.26
C HIS A 35 -14.79 -21.52 -14.83
N HIS A 36 -14.05 -20.83 -13.94
CA HIS A 36 -14.50 -20.69 -12.54
C HIS A 36 -15.52 -19.55 -12.32
N MET A 37 -15.67 -18.64 -13.28
CA MET A 37 -16.68 -17.55 -13.21
C MET A 37 -18.08 -17.97 -13.70
N GLN A 38 -18.21 -19.11 -14.38
CA GLN A 38 -19.49 -19.57 -14.93
C GLN A 38 -20.29 -20.49 -13.99
N SER A 39 -19.75 -20.85 -12.84
CA SER A 39 -20.41 -21.76 -11.89
C SER A 39 -20.85 -21.11 -10.58
N MET A 40 -20.94 -19.78 -10.51
CA MET A 40 -21.70 -19.19 -9.41
C MET A 40 -23.19 -19.46 -9.65
N PRO A 41 -23.86 -20.21 -8.77
CA PRO A 41 -25.31 -20.41 -8.90
C PRO A 41 -25.95 -19.03 -8.85
N MET A 42 -26.63 -18.63 -9.93
CA MET A 42 -27.51 -17.47 -9.90
C MET A 42 -28.64 -17.81 -8.93
N GLU A 43 -28.62 -17.22 -7.76
CA GLU A 43 -29.72 -17.37 -6.80
C GLU A 43 -31.02 -16.90 -7.46
N PRO A 44 -32.09 -17.72 -7.40
CA PRO A 44 -33.34 -17.36 -8.05
C PRO A 44 -33.87 -16.05 -7.44
N PRO A 45 -34.50 -15.16 -8.25
CA PRO A 45 -35.14 -13.96 -7.74
C PRO A 45 -36.17 -14.33 -6.67
N GLY A 46 -35.98 -13.84 -5.43
CA GLY A 46 -36.85 -14.15 -4.31
C GLY A 46 -36.36 -15.21 -3.33
N ALA A 47 -35.14 -15.69 -3.46
CA ALA A 47 -34.52 -16.49 -2.39
C ALA A 47 -34.50 -15.69 -1.09
N PRO A 48 -34.91 -16.29 0.07
CA PRO A 48 -34.86 -15.60 1.35
C PRO A 48 -33.39 -15.22 1.60
N MET A 49 -33.15 -13.93 1.89
CA MET A 49 -31.82 -13.45 2.25
C MET A 49 -31.29 -14.34 3.37
N SER A 50 -30.10 -14.91 3.16
CA SER A 50 -29.40 -15.67 4.20
C SER A 50 -29.37 -14.82 5.48
N PRO A 51 -29.63 -15.39 6.67
CA PRO A 51 -29.59 -14.64 7.91
C PRO A 51 -28.24 -13.91 8.00
N MET A 52 -28.30 -12.60 8.21
CA MET A 52 -27.09 -11.80 8.42
C MET A 52 -26.31 -12.42 9.59
N GLN A 53 -25.07 -12.85 9.33
CA GLN A 53 -24.20 -13.37 10.38
C GLN A 53 -24.05 -12.29 11.46
N PRO A 54 -24.12 -12.65 12.75
CA PRO A 54 -23.91 -11.66 13.81
C PRO A 54 -22.52 -11.02 13.66
N ASP A 55 -22.45 -9.71 13.94
CA ASP A 55 -21.19 -8.97 13.92
C ASP A 55 -20.31 -9.45 15.08
N THR A 56 -19.25 -10.21 14.76
CA THR A 56 -18.34 -10.82 15.72
C THR A 56 -17.14 -9.94 16.08
N ARG A 57 -17.06 -8.72 15.51
CA ARG A 57 -15.98 -7.80 15.81
C ARG A 57 -16.05 -7.35 17.28
N GLU A 58 -14.87 -7.19 17.90
CA GLU A 58 -14.77 -6.67 19.25
C GLU A 58 -15.35 -5.25 19.35
N LEU A 59 -16.31 -5.06 20.26
CA LEU A 59 -16.91 -3.75 20.52
C LEU A 59 -16.02 -2.95 21.47
N VAL A 60 -15.48 -1.84 20.98
CA VAL A 60 -14.60 -0.96 21.74
C VAL A 60 -15.38 0.26 22.22
N HIS A 61 -15.31 0.53 23.52
CA HIS A 61 -16.03 1.63 24.15
C HIS A 61 -15.08 2.83 24.37
N PHE A 62 -15.37 3.92 23.68
CA PHE A 62 -14.72 5.21 23.91
C PHE A 62 -15.68 6.18 24.62
N PRO A 63 -15.14 7.11 25.45
CA PRO A 63 -15.91 8.29 25.84
C PRO A 63 -16.46 9.02 24.61
N ALA A 64 -17.68 9.53 24.68
CA ALA A 64 -18.38 10.09 23.51
C ALA A 64 -17.55 11.13 22.71
N PRO A 65 -16.83 12.09 23.33
CA PRO A 65 -16.00 13.03 22.57
C PRO A 65 -14.87 12.36 21.78
N LEU A 66 -14.21 11.35 22.38
CA LEU A 66 -13.12 10.60 21.70
C LEU A 66 -13.67 9.67 20.61
N ARG A 67 -14.84 9.05 20.82
CA ARG A 67 -15.53 8.29 19.79
C ARG A 67 -15.83 9.16 18.58
N ASP A 68 -16.45 10.31 18.78
CA ASP A 68 -16.86 11.21 17.71
C ASP A 68 -15.64 11.75 16.94
N HIS A 69 -14.57 12.07 17.67
CA HIS A 69 -13.29 12.43 17.07
C HIS A 69 -12.68 11.29 16.26
N THR A 70 -12.66 10.07 16.80
CA THR A 70 -12.14 8.89 16.09
C THR A 70 -12.92 8.60 14.81
N LEU A 71 -14.26 8.67 14.85
CA LEU A 71 -15.10 8.49 13.67
C LEU A 71 -14.86 9.59 12.63
N ALA A 72 -14.62 10.83 13.05
CA ALA A 72 -14.23 11.92 12.15
C ALA A 72 -12.86 11.66 11.51
N SER A 73 -11.89 11.20 12.31
CA SER A 73 -10.55 10.82 11.82
C SER A 73 -10.63 9.68 10.80
N MET A 74 -11.47 8.66 11.01
CA MET A 74 -11.63 7.57 10.04
C MET A 74 -12.21 8.07 8.70
N ARG A 75 -13.17 9.01 8.73
CA ARG A 75 -13.67 9.65 7.50
C ARG A 75 -12.60 10.48 6.79
N ASP A 76 -11.74 11.18 7.55
CA ASP A 76 -10.61 11.92 6.99
C ASP A 76 -9.55 10.98 6.39
N HIS A 77 -9.29 9.84 7.02
CA HIS A 77 -8.40 8.81 6.45
C HIS A 77 -8.89 8.33 5.09
N LEU A 78 -10.19 8.05 4.97
CA LEU A 78 -10.78 7.61 3.70
C LEU A 78 -10.70 8.69 2.61
N LEU A 79 -11.02 9.95 2.97
CA LEU A 79 -10.85 11.09 2.06
C LEU A 79 -9.39 11.29 1.64
N THR A 80 -8.47 11.14 2.58
CA THR A 80 -7.04 11.26 2.30
C THR A 80 -6.58 10.16 1.35
N LEU A 81 -7.04 8.91 1.54
CA LEU A 81 -6.73 7.80 0.65
C LEU A 81 -7.22 8.07 -0.78
N GLN A 82 -8.44 8.59 -0.94
CA GLN A 82 -9.00 8.98 -2.23
C GLN A 82 -8.13 10.05 -2.92
N ARG A 83 -7.74 11.11 -2.19
CA ARG A 83 -6.86 12.18 -2.72
C ARG A 83 -5.45 11.69 -3.08
N ILE A 84 -4.91 10.74 -2.32
CA ILE A 84 -3.64 10.09 -2.65
C ILE A 84 -3.75 9.37 -3.99
N GLN A 85 -4.82 8.60 -4.21
CA GLN A 85 -5.06 7.88 -5.46
C GLN A 85 -5.20 8.85 -6.65
N GLU A 86 -5.94 9.95 -6.50
CA GLU A 86 -6.05 11.00 -7.51
C GLU A 86 -4.69 11.63 -7.86
N ALA A 87 -3.89 11.93 -6.84
CA ALA A 87 -2.56 12.50 -7.03
C ALA A 87 -1.62 11.52 -7.76
N LEU A 88 -1.66 10.23 -7.41
CA LEU A 88 -0.90 9.19 -8.11
C LEU A 88 -1.34 9.05 -9.58
N ALA A 89 -2.66 9.01 -9.83
CA ALA A 89 -3.22 8.91 -11.18
C ALA A 89 -2.86 10.11 -12.06
N SER A 90 -2.65 11.27 -11.45
CA SER A 90 -2.24 12.52 -12.12
C SER A 90 -0.72 12.73 -12.16
N GLY A 91 0.08 11.74 -11.77
CA GLY A 91 1.54 11.85 -11.73
C GLY A 91 2.08 12.82 -10.67
N GLN A 92 1.24 13.27 -9.73
CA GLN A 92 1.60 14.22 -8.68
C GLN A 92 2.17 13.48 -7.45
N TYR A 93 3.24 12.71 -7.64
CA TYR A 93 3.80 11.81 -6.62
C TYR A 93 4.23 12.53 -5.33
N GLY A 94 4.80 13.73 -5.46
CA GLY A 94 5.16 14.57 -4.31
C GLY A 94 3.94 15.01 -3.49
N ALA A 95 2.82 15.34 -4.13
CA ALA A 95 1.57 15.65 -3.46
C ALA A 95 0.99 14.42 -2.73
N ALA A 96 1.00 13.26 -3.38
CA ALA A 96 0.60 11.98 -2.76
C ALA A 96 1.43 11.68 -1.52
N ALA A 97 2.75 11.83 -1.60
CA ALA A 97 3.67 11.63 -0.47
C ALA A 97 3.37 12.57 0.69
N LYS A 98 3.19 13.86 0.42
CA LYS A 98 2.87 14.88 1.43
C LYS A 98 1.53 14.60 2.12
N LEU A 99 0.50 14.28 1.36
CA LEU A 99 -0.82 13.89 1.91
C LEU A 99 -0.70 12.69 2.83
N ALA A 100 -0.02 11.63 2.38
CA ALA A 100 0.16 10.42 3.15
C ALA A 100 0.86 10.70 4.49
N GLU A 101 1.99 11.40 4.48
CA GLU A 101 2.75 11.66 5.70
C GLU A 101 1.98 12.58 6.66
N GLN A 102 1.39 13.65 6.17
CA GLN A 102 0.74 14.65 7.02
C GLN A 102 -0.62 14.21 7.58
N ARG A 103 -1.32 13.30 6.90
CA ARG A 103 -2.69 12.89 7.28
C ARG A 103 -2.80 11.45 7.77
N LEU A 104 -1.89 10.57 7.35
CA LEU A 104 -1.90 9.14 7.69
C LEU A 104 -0.61 8.66 8.32
N GLY A 105 0.53 9.34 8.07
CA GLY A 105 1.85 8.93 8.54
C GLY A 105 2.08 9.19 10.03
N LEU A 106 3.29 8.92 10.48
CA LEU A 106 3.70 9.13 11.87
C LEU A 106 3.58 10.60 12.30
N SER A 107 3.73 11.54 11.37
CA SER A 107 3.56 12.97 11.63
C SER A 107 2.12 13.37 11.98
N SER A 108 1.13 12.51 11.74
CA SER A 108 -0.29 12.80 11.99
C SER A 108 -0.77 12.41 13.40
N PHE A 109 0.06 11.85 14.25
CA PHE A 109 -0.34 11.38 15.59
C PHE A 109 -1.02 12.44 16.45
N GLY A 110 -0.49 13.68 16.46
CA GLY A 110 -1.11 14.78 17.17
C GLY A 110 -2.49 15.18 16.62
N LEU A 111 -2.66 15.09 15.31
CA LEU A 111 -3.93 15.37 14.64
C LEU A 111 -5.04 14.39 15.07
N HIS A 112 -4.69 13.14 15.32
CA HIS A 112 -5.62 12.06 15.66
C HIS A 112 -5.78 11.85 17.17
N GLN A 113 -5.20 12.70 18.00
CA GLN A 113 -5.18 12.51 19.47
C GLN A 113 -4.74 11.09 19.84
N ALA A 114 -3.70 10.58 19.15
CA ALA A 114 -3.33 9.16 19.21
C ALA A 114 -3.02 8.70 20.64
N HIS A 115 -2.43 9.57 21.47
CA HIS A 115 -2.10 9.26 22.87
C HIS A 115 -3.37 9.10 23.72
N GLU A 116 -4.35 9.97 23.54
CA GLU A 116 -5.60 9.96 24.29
C GLU A 116 -6.47 8.78 23.93
N VAL A 117 -6.65 8.52 22.63
CA VAL A 117 -7.48 7.40 22.15
C VAL A 117 -6.86 6.04 22.45
N ALA A 118 -5.52 5.93 22.46
CA ALA A 118 -4.81 4.69 22.72
C ALA A 118 -5.14 4.09 24.12
N GLN A 119 -5.47 4.94 25.09
CA GLN A 119 -5.82 4.49 26.46
C GLN A 119 -7.10 3.64 26.48
N TYR A 120 -7.96 3.76 25.49
CA TYR A 120 -9.23 3.04 25.35
C TYR A 120 -9.19 1.92 24.32
N MET A 121 -8.09 1.81 23.57
CA MET A 121 -7.92 0.78 22.54
C MET A 121 -7.38 -0.51 23.12
N PRO A 122 -7.94 -1.68 22.77
CA PRO A 122 -7.29 -2.96 22.96
C PRO A 122 -5.90 -2.97 22.32
N LYS A 123 -4.98 -3.75 22.87
CA LYS A 123 -3.59 -3.80 22.38
C LYS A 123 -3.49 -4.09 20.86
N GLY A 124 -4.27 -5.05 20.38
CA GLY A 124 -4.29 -5.37 18.93
C GLY A 124 -4.78 -4.21 18.07
N MET A 125 -5.74 -3.42 18.55
CA MET A 125 -6.21 -2.22 17.85
C MET A 125 -5.13 -1.13 17.81
N GLN A 126 -4.39 -0.91 18.93
CA GLN A 126 -3.23 0.00 18.96
C GLN A 126 -2.14 -0.44 17.97
N GLU A 127 -1.83 -1.74 17.94
CA GLU A 127 -0.83 -2.31 17.03
C GLU A 127 -1.23 -2.12 15.56
N ALA A 128 -2.51 -2.34 15.21
CA ALA A 128 -3.04 -2.10 13.86
C ALA A 128 -2.98 -0.61 13.47
N GLY A 129 -3.35 0.30 14.37
CA GLY A 129 -3.23 1.74 14.15
C GLY A 129 -1.77 2.16 13.91
N ASN A 130 -0.85 1.72 14.77
CA ASN A 130 0.58 1.98 14.61
C ASN A 130 1.15 1.39 13.31
N ALA A 131 0.68 0.22 12.89
CA ALA A 131 1.09 -0.40 11.63
C ALA A 131 0.64 0.44 10.44
N MET A 132 -0.58 0.98 10.45
CA MET A 132 -1.12 1.86 9.41
C MET A 132 -0.28 3.14 9.29
N HIS A 133 0.00 3.84 10.39
CA HIS A 133 0.80 5.07 10.38
C HIS A 133 2.22 4.83 9.84
N ARG A 134 2.89 3.75 10.28
CA ARG A 134 4.20 3.37 9.74
C ARG A 134 4.14 3.00 8.26
N ALA A 135 3.09 2.32 7.82
CA ALA A 135 2.91 1.98 6.41
C ALA A 135 2.71 3.24 5.54
N ALA A 136 1.95 4.23 6.03
CA ALA A 136 1.73 5.49 5.34
C ALA A 136 3.03 6.32 5.20
N SER A 137 3.88 6.36 6.22
CA SER A 137 5.19 7.02 6.11
C SER A 137 6.12 6.29 5.12
N ARG A 138 6.10 4.95 5.09
CA ARG A 138 6.85 4.20 4.06
C ARG A 138 6.31 4.46 2.65
N PHE A 139 4.98 4.53 2.51
CA PHE A 139 4.36 4.90 1.24
C PHE A 139 4.80 6.30 0.79
N ALA A 140 4.86 7.28 1.70
CA ALA A 140 5.30 8.63 1.37
C ALA A 140 6.72 8.64 0.77
N ILE A 141 7.65 7.85 1.33
CA ILE A 141 9.00 7.69 0.79
C ILE A 141 8.95 7.03 -0.61
N ALA A 142 8.18 5.95 -0.77
CA ALA A 142 8.07 5.24 -2.04
C ALA A 142 7.45 6.13 -3.14
N ALA A 143 6.47 6.97 -2.80
CA ALA A 143 5.86 7.91 -3.74
C ALA A 143 6.85 9.00 -4.18
N GLN A 144 7.69 9.53 -3.28
CA GLN A 144 8.76 10.45 -3.66
C GLN A 144 9.76 9.79 -4.60
N THR A 145 10.14 8.55 -4.32
CA THR A 145 11.05 7.76 -5.19
C THR A 145 10.44 7.54 -6.57
N ALA A 146 9.13 7.23 -6.64
CA ALA A 146 8.42 7.10 -7.91
C ALA A 146 8.45 8.39 -8.73
N GLY A 147 8.36 9.56 -8.08
CA GLY A 147 8.52 10.85 -8.74
C GLY A 147 9.91 11.08 -9.37
N ALA A 148 10.94 10.51 -8.79
CA ALA A 148 12.32 10.61 -9.29
C ALA A 148 12.66 9.55 -10.36
N THR A 149 12.09 8.35 -10.26
CA THR A 149 12.44 7.19 -11.10
C THR A 149 11.44 6.90 -12.21
N GLY A 150 10.18 7.36 -12.07
CA GLY A 150 9.07 6.97 -12.93
C GLY A 150 8.48 5.59 -12.61
N ASP A 151 9.05 4.81 -11.68
CA ASP A 151 8.53 3.50 -11.30
C ASP A 151 7.49 3.62 -10.17
N LEU A 152 6.22 3.48 -10.54
CA LEU A 152 5.08 3.55 -9.62
C LEU A 152 4.86 2.25 -8.82
N LYS A 153 5.38 1.11 -9.27
CA LYS A 153 5.08 -0.20 -8.68
C LYS A 153 5.43 -0.28 -7.19
N PRO A 154 6.61 0.17 -6.71
CA PRO A 154 6.92 0.17 -5.27
C PRO A 154 5.97 1.04 -4.44
N ALA A 155 5.53 2.19 -5.00
CA ALA A 155 4.57 3.06 -4.32
C ALA A 155 3.20 2.39 -4.18
N LEU A 156 2.69 1.73 -5.22
CA LEU A 156 1.43 0.98 -5.15
C LEU A 156 1.51 -0.19 -4.16
N GLN A 157 2.64 -0.90 -4.10
CA GLN A 157 2.88 -1.95 -3.11
C GLN A 157 2.86 -1.39 -1.68
N ALA A 158 3.49 -0.25 -1.45
CA ALA A 158 3.48 0.41 -0.14
C ALA A 158 2.07 0.92 0.23
N LEU A 159 1.31 1.46 -0.72
CA LEU A 159 -0.08 1.88 -0.51
C LEU A 159 -0.99 0.70 -0.14
N SER A 160 -0.79 -0.45 -0.77
CA SER A 160 -1.49 -1.70 -0.42
C SER A 160 -1.26 -2.08 1.05
N GLN A 161 -0.06 -1.87 1.61
CA GLN A 161 0.20 -2.12 3.03
C GLN A 161 -0.55 -1.17 3.96
N VAL A 162 -0.79 0.08 3.55
CA VAL A 162 -1.66 1.01 4.28
C VAL A 162 -3.07 0.46 4.35
N THR A 163 -3.64 0.09 3.19
CA THR A 163 -5.01 -0.46 3.11
C THR A 163 -5.15 -1.77 3.87
N THR A 164 -4.14 -2.65 3.83
CA THR A 164 -4.12 -3.90 4.60
C THR A 164 -4.27 -3.63 6.10
N ALA A 165 -3.58 -2.64 6.64
CA ALA A 165 -3.71 -2.28 8.05
C ALA A 165 -5.11 -1.73 8.39
N CYS A 166 -5.71 -0.92 7.50
CA CYS A 166 -7.10 -0.45 7.65
C CYS A 166 -8.07 -1.65 7.71
N VAL A 167 -7.97 -2.57 6.74
CA VAL A 167 -8.84 -3.75 6.65
C VAL A 167 -8.69 -4.62 7.90
N SER A 168 -7.46 -4.88 8.34
CA SER A 168 -7.20 -5.71 9.54
C SER A 168 -7.84 -5.14 10.80
N CYS A 169 -7.73 -3.82 11.01
CA CYS A 169 -8.36 -3.16 12.14
C CYS A 169 -9.88 -3.24 12.05
N HIS A 170 -10.46 -2.89 10.89
CA HIS A 170 -11.91 -2.86 10.68
C HIS A 170 -12.56 -4.25 10.64
N ALA A 171 -11.79 -5.30 10.36
CA ALA A 171 -12.26 -6.68 10.48
C ALA A 171 -12.32 -7.18 11.92
N GLY A 172 -11.49 -6.64 12.81
CA GLY A 172 -11.41 -7.08 14.21
C GLY A 172 -12.21 -6.23 15.19
N TYR A 173 -12.41 -4.95 14.89
CA TYR A 173 -12.96 -3.97 15.86
C TYR A 173 -14.09 -3.14 15.29
N ARG A 174 -14.99 -2.74 16.17
CA ARG A 174 -16.05 -1.74 15.89
C ARG A 174 -16.23 -0.82 17.09
N LEU A 175 -16.64 0.40 16.85
CA LEU A 175 -16.93 1.35 17.91
C LEU A 175 -18.41 1.28 18.32
N HIS A 176 -18.64 1.58 19.59
CA HIS A 176 -19.99 1.71 20.16
C HIS A 176 -20.66 2.99 19.68
#